data_591bdbe47f9528fb47b5ebc02485e98a
#
_entry.id   591bdbe47f9528fb47b5ebc02485e98a
#
_cell.length_a   1.000
_cell.length_b   1.000
_cell.length_c   1.000
_cell.angle_alpha   90.00
_cell.angle_beta   90.00
_cell.angle_gamma   90.00
#
_symmetry.space_group_name_H-M   'P 1'
#
loop_
_entity.id
_entity.type
_entity.pdbx_description
1 polymer ?
#
loop_
_entity_poly.entity_id
_entity_poly.type
_entity_poly.pdbx_seq_one_letter_code
_entity_poly.pdbx_strand_id
1 'polypeptide(L)'
;MKHLITALLCTLFSTICFAENKVSVIEYCPAPGQFVNTLPIIDSDNDVLQKAQQNLERGSMVSLGAFGGYMVVKFDTPLANIEGNDFIILGNAFATSAEPGVVMVSRDANQNGIADDRWYEIAGSEYTRSTKNYEITYYRPTAENDASEEAIEEYIRWKDNQSNSGWLTKNTTHKQPYYPTWIDADSITFRGTLLPDNAIDEKGDGSYFKLAPFEWGYADNQPNSDEAGCSFNIDWAVDSEGNKVDIEAIDFIRIHTGTIAADHGQIGEASTEISAIRALHDETIEVSKEIIFNLNSMITDQNIQFNESDIWDKTLNDSVEYQSFGNGTFAFSHLRSGNSWEGTSWEGFTISRSQDTLLSHEAFYPDHQWGVMAGGGVAGKGTPYILGYFLEYTENSLDSHICEIEFTHADEIEAVGCYVCNSPYTTKCIVDGFMYARKFTRGDYCTLTAHGVNAEGEDCGTAVYYMADYRDEDSTKWILNSNWDWMDLSELGVVKSIYFTMETTDVGDFGANTTFYFGLDQITIRPIQSETSLPQLSTLNSQLNIYPNPCRDILYIEGVENGETINIYNLQGQLQLSTLNSQLSTLNLPSGIYIIKSSSKTSKFIKQ
;
A
#
# COMPACT_ATOMS: atom_id res chain seq x y z
N MET A 1 -19.53 -34.77 69.76
CA MET A 1 -20.00 -33.65 68.98
C MET A 1 -18.84 -33.20 68.12
N LYS A 2 -18.85 -33.60 66.88
CA LYS A 2 -17.82 -33.24 65.88
C LYS A 2 -18.39 -32.09 65.00
N HIS A 3 -17.78 -30.93 65.06
CA HIS A 3 -18.11 -29.82 64.14
C HIS A 3 -17.40 -30.04 62.85
N LEU A 4 -18.16 -30.21 61.76
CA LEU A 4 -17.70 -30.22 60.38
C LEU A 4 -17.64 -28.78 59.93
N ILE A 5 -16.45 -28.27 59.65
CA ILE A 5 -16.24 -26.98 58.96
C ILE A 5 -16.10 -27.29 57.47
N THR A 6 -17.14 -26.94 56.72
CA THR A 6 -17.12 -26.98 55.25
C THR A 6 -16.52 -25.67 54.75
N ALA A 7 -15.29 -25.71 54.26
CA ALA A 7 -14.68 -24.58 53.55
C ALA A 7 -15.23 -24.53 52.14
N LEU A 8 -15.97 -23.47 51.84
CA LEU A 8 -16.45 -23.13 50.49
C LEU A 8 -15.31 -22.47 49.73
N LEU A 9 -14.66 -23.20 48.82
CA LEU A 9 -13.67 -22.67 47.92
C LEU A 9 -14.42 -21.99 46.76
N CYS A 10 -14.59 -20.67 46.85
CA CYS A 10 -15.00 -19.85 45.69
C CYS A 10 -13.80 -19.70 44.76
N THR A 11 -13.73 -20.51 43.72
CA THR A 11 -12.89 -20.24 42.56
C THR A 11 -13.51 -19.07 41.80
N LEU A 12 -12.92 -17.88 41.96
CA LEU A 12 -13.12 -16.79 41.01
C LEU A 12 -12.48 -17.21 39.67
N PHE A 13 -13.28 -17.67 38.76
CA PHE A 13 -12.93 -17.57 37.33
C PHE A 13 -13.06 -16.10 36.96
N SER A 14 -11.95 -15.37 36.93
CA SER A 14 -11.85 -14.15 36.17
C SER A 14 -11.92 -14.59 34.71
N THR A 15 -13.06 -14.45 34.08
CA THR A 15 -13.16 -14.37 32.63
C THR A 15 -12.37 -13.12 32.23
N ILE A 16 -11.13 -13.31 31.78
CA ILE A 16 -10.41 -12.33 31.04
C ILE A 16 -11.21 -12.24 29.73
N CYS A 17 -12.04 -11.22 29.62
CA CYS A 17 -12.68 -10.84 28.37
C CYS A 17 -11.56 -10.23 27.54
N PHE A 18 -10.91 -11.01 26.70
CA PHE A 18 -10.06 -10.47 25.63
C PHE A 18 -10.98 -9.60 24.77
N ALA A 19 -10.61 -8.36 24.54
CA ALA A 19 -11.32 -7.52 23.59
C ALA A 19 -11.11 -8.15 22.21
N GLU A 20 -12.18 -8.56 21.56
CA GLU A 20 -12.18 -9.05 20.18
C GLU A 20 -11.46 -8.03 19.29
N ASN A 21 -10.47 -8.46 18.50
CA ASN A 21 -9.76 -7.58 17.57
C ASN A 21 -10.74 -7.12 16.48
N LYS A 22 -11.19 -5.87 16.57
CA LYS A 22 -12.23 -5.31 15.72
C LYS A 22 -11.65 -4.70 14.46
N VAL A 23 -12.50 -4.54 13.45
CA VAL A 23 -12.16 -3.85 12.22
C VAL A 23 -12.91 -2.53 12.09
N SER A 24 -12.24 -1.54 11.50
CA SER A 24 -12.80 -0.25 11.14
C SER A 24 -12.75 -0.08 9.63
N VAL A 25 -13.85 0.37 9.01
CA VAL A 25 -13.88 0.72 7.58
C VAL A 25 -13.14 2.03 7.39
N ILE A 26 -12.06 2.01 6.62
CA ILE A 26 -11.23 3.19 6.35
C ILE A 26 -11.37 3.70 4.91
N GLU A 27 -11.77 2.83 3.97
CA GLU A 27 -12.13 3.22 2.60
C GLU A 27 -13.37 2.44 2.16
N TYR A 28 -14.24 3.10 1.39
CA TYR A 28 -15.37 2.49 0.72
C TYR A 28 -15.62 3.19 -0.61
N CYS A 29 -15.30 2.53 -1.70
CA CYS A 29 -15.42 3.03 -3.05
C CYS A 29 -16.11 1.96 -3.93
N PRO A 30 -17.45 1.87 -3.88
CA PRO A 30 -18.16 0.89 -4.68
C PRO A 30 -18.18 1.29 -6.17
N ALA A 31 -18.12 0.30 -7.04
CA ALA A 31 -18.46 0.49 -8.45
C ALA A 31 -19.99 0.64 -8.63
N PRO A 32 -20.45 1.16 -9.76
CA PRO A 32 -21.89 1.20 -10.02
C PRO A 32 -22.54 -0.17 -9.90
N GLY A 33 -23.68 -0.24 -9.20
CA GLY A 33 -24.39 -1.51 -8.95
C GLY A 33 -25.78 -1.32 -8.39
N GLN A 34 -26.61 -2.32 -8.54
CA GLN A 34 -28.04 -2.24 -8.19
C GLN A 34 -28.32 -2.02 -6.69
N PHE A 35 -27.36 -2.33 -5.80
CA PHE A 35 -27.52 -2.19 -4.35
C PHE A 35 -26.67 -1.08 -3.73
N VAL A 36 -25.79 -0.46 -4.49
CA VAL A 36 -24.75 0.47 -3.99
C VAL A 36 -25.34 1.65 -3.20
N ASN A 37 -26.48 2.21 -3.61
CA ASN A 37 -27.14 3.32 -2.92
C ASN A 37 -28.13 2.88 -1.84
N THR A 38 -28.24 1.58 -1.56
CA THR A 38 -29.20 1.01 -0.61
C THR A 38 -28.56 0.10 0.44
N LEU A 39 -27.34 -0.39 0.19
CA LEU A 39 -26.58 -1.27 1.09
C LEU A 39 -25.12 -0.77 1.27
N PRO A 40 -24.87 0.21 2.14
CA PRO A 40 -25.77 0.90 3.06
C PRO A 40 -26.60 2.02 2.39
N ILE A 41 -27.61 2.52 3.07
CA ILE A 41 -28.31 3.75 2.67
C ILE A 41 -27.43 4.94 3.01
N ILE A 42 -27.00 5.67 2.00
CA ILE A 42 -26.19 6.88 2.14
C ILE A 42 -27.09 8.11 2.08
N ASP A 43 -27.17 8.86 3.19
CA ASP A 43 -28.01 10.05 3.30
C ASP A 43 -27.24 11.35 2.96
N SER A 44 -25.90 11.32 3.08
CA SER A 44 -25.00 12.44 2.75
C SER A 44 -23.57 11.95 2.51
N ASP A 45 -22.80 12.73 1.76
CA ASP A 45 -21.41 12.41 1.38
C ASP A 45 -20.47 12.24 2.60
N ASN A 46 -20.79 12.88 3.73
CA ASN A 46 -19.99 12.83 4.94
C ASN A 46 -20.20 11.55 5.78
N ASP A 47 -21.20 10.73 5.41
CA ASP A 47 -21.60 9.57 6.21
C ASP A 47 -21.19 8.23 5.60
N VAL A 48 -20.54 8.21 4.43
CA VAL A 48 -20.29 6.99 3.64
C VAL A 48 -19.57 5.91 4.44
N LEU A 49 -18.39 6.23 5.01
CA LEU A 49 -17.62 5.28 5.82
C LEU A 49 -18.36 4.87 7.09
N GLN A 50 -19.02 5.84 7.77
CA GLN A 50 -19.77 5.57 8.98
C GLN A 50 -20.95 4.63 8.72
N LYS A 51 -21.66 4.79 7.59
CA LYS A 51 -22.77 3.91 7.21
C LYS A 51 -22.29 2.50 6.86
N ALA A 52 -21.19 2.37 6.13
CA ALA A 52 -20.58 1.07 5.86
C ALA A 52 -20.16 0.38 7.17
N GLN A 53 -19.47 1.09 8.08
CA GLN A 53 -19.10 0.61 9.40
C GLN A 53 -20.32 0.12 10.20
N GLN A 54 -21.38 0.93 10.28
CA GLN A 54 -22.60 0.59 11.02
C GLN A 54 -23.31 -0.66 10.45
N ASN A 55 -23.23 -0.88 9.13
CA ASN A 55 -23.79 -2.08 8.53
C ASN A 55 -22.99 -3.32 8.94
N LEU A 56 -21.65 -3.28 8.86
CA LEU A 56 -20.80 -4.39 9.30
C LEU A 56 -21.00 -4.72 10.79
N GLU A 57 -21.07 -3.72 11.67
CA GLU A 57 -21.30 -3.91 13.11
C GLU A 57 -22.64 -4.57 13.42
N ARG A 58 -23.65 -4.39 12.56
CA ARG A 58 -24.97 -4.98 12.71
C ARG A 58 -25.13 -6.33 12.00
N GLY A 59 -24.10 -6.80 11.29
CA GLY A 59 -24.21 -7.95 10.40
C GLY A 59 -25.11 -7.69 9.19
N SER A 60 -25.25 -6.42 8.79
CA SER A 60 -25.98 -6.00 7.58
C SER A 60 -25.01 -5.88 6.42
N MET A 61 -25.50 -6.05 5.21
CA MET A 61 -24.67 -6.07 4.01
C MET A 61 -24.15 -4.68 3.64
N VAL A 62 -22.93 -4.69 3.05
CA VAL A 62 -22.31 -3.57 2.35
C VAL A 62 -22.04 -4.05 0.93
N SER A 63 -22.67 -3.45 -0.07
CA SER A 63 -22.50 -3.81 -1.48
C SER A 63 -21.30 -3.10 -2.09
N LEU A 64 -20.43 -3.84 -2.75
CA LEU A 64 -19.26 -3.28 -3.45
C LEU A 64 -19.60 -2.89 -4.90
N GLY A 65 -20.75 -3.28 -5.40
CA GLY A 65 -21.16 -3.03 -6.79
C GLY A 65 -20.45 -3.94 -7.78
N ALA A 66 -20.41 -3.55 -9.05
CA ALA A 66 -19.78 -4.29 -10.12
C ALA A 66 -18.27 -4.42 -9.94
N PHE A 67 -17.57 -5.08 -10.90
CA PHE A 67 -16.14 -5.35 -10.84
C PHE A 67 -15.33 -4.14 -10.37
N GLY A 68 -14.43 -4.41 -9.46
CA GLY A 68 -13.41 -3.46 -8.97
C GLY A 68 -13.88 -2.55 -7.84
N GLY A 69 -15.19 -2.40 -7.61
CA GLY A 69 -15.69 -1.70 -6.42
C GLY A 69 -15.17 -2.35 -5.16
N TYR A 70 -14.71 -1.56 -4.18
CA TYR A 70 -13.94 -2.10 -3.06
C TYR A 70 -14.23 -1.44 -1.71
N MET A 71 -13.82 -2.15 -0.67
CA MET A 71 -13.75 -1.67 0.71
C MET A 71 -12.39 -2.01 1.31
N VAL A 72 -11.85 -1.11 2.15
CA VAL A 72 -10.68 -1.36 2.98
C VAL A 72 -11.08 -1.27 4.45
N VAL A 73 -10.67 -2.26 5.22
CA VAL A 73 -10.80 -2.27 6.67
C VAL A 73 -9.45 -2.35 7.36
N LYS A 74 -9.36 -1.75 8.54
CA LYS A 74 -8.20 -1.81 9.43
C LYS A 74 -8.54 -2.55 10.70
N PHE A 75 -7.68 -3.47 11.15
CA PHE A 75 -7.73 -4.07 12.47
C PHE A 75 -7.33 -3.07 13.56
N ASP A 76 -7.89 -3.17 14.76
CA ASP A 76 -7.50 -2.34 15.91
C ASP A 76 -6.06 -2.61 16.36
N THR A 77 -5.59 -3.85 16.20
CA THR A 77 -4.21 -4.30 16.42
C THR A 77 -3.78 -5.22 15.28
N PRO A 78 -2.48 -5.24 14.89
CA PRO A 78 -2.01 -6.14 13.84
C PRO A 78 -2.42 -7.58 14.12
N LEU A 79 -3.01 -8.26 13.15
CA LEU A 79 -3.38 -9.66 13.22
C LEU A 79 -2.18 -10.52 12.81
N ALA A 80 -1.64 -11.31 13.74
CA ALA A 80 -0.50 -12.17 13.46
C ALA A 80 -0.87 -13.29 12.47
N ASN A 81 0.08 -13.69 11.62
CA ASN A 81 -0.02 -14.89 10.81
C ASN A 81 0.35 -16.11 11.68
N ILE A 82 -0.58 -17.01 11.90
CA ILE A 82 -0.38 -18.24 12.71
C ILE A 82 -0.76 -19.48 11.92
N GLU A 83 -0.46 -20.66 12.44
CA GLU A 83 -0.86 -21.91 11.79
C GLU A 83 -2.41 -22.00 11.70
N GLY A 84 -2.94 -22.08 10.49
CA GLY A 84 -4.37 -22.19 10.20
C GLY A 84 -4.96 -20.94 9.54
N ASN A 85 -6.26 -20.74 9.72
CA ASN A 85 -6.94 -19.56 9.18
C ASN A 85 -6.92 -18.42 10.21
N ASP A 86 -6.66 -17.18 9.72
CA ASP A 86 -6.44 -16.02 10.56
C ASP A 86 -7.68 -15.13 10.68
N PHE A 87 -8.49 -15.04 9.62
CA PHE A 87 -9.69 -14.21 9.61
C PHE A 87 -10.80 -14.81 8.75
N ILE A 88 -12.02 -14.30 8.93
CA ILE A 88 -13.23 -14.71 8.21
C ILE A 88 -13.93 -13.50 7.60
N ILE A 89 -14.42 -13.64 6.36
CA ILE A 89 -15.25 -12.67 5.67
C ILE A 89 -16.60 -13.33 5.36
N LEU A 90 -17.68 -12.74 5.86
CA LEU A 90 -19.04 -13.21 5.63
C LEU A 90 -19.74 -12.30 4.62
N GLY A 91 -20.45 -12.89 3.69
CA GLY A 91 -21.25 -12.22 2.67
C GLY A 91 -22.71 -12.63 2.69
N ASN A 92 -23.30 -12.89 1.51
CA ASN A 92 -24.65 -13.42 1.35
C ASN A 92 -24.73 -14.59 0.36
N ALA A 93 -23.58 -15.14 -0.06
CA ALA A 93 -23.50 -16.22 -1.03
C ALA A 93 -24.30 -17.47 -0.63
N PHE A 94 -24.82 -18.18 -1.61
CA PHE A 94 -25.37 -19.53 -1.49
C PHE A 94 -25.06 -20.35 -2.75
N ALA A 95 -25.25 -21.64 -2.72
CA ALA A 95 -24.72 -22.61 -3.70
C ALA A 95 -25.05 -22.31 -5.19
N THR A 96 -25.96 -21.39 -5.49
CA THR A 96 -26.37 -21.01 -6.86
C THR A 96 -26.21 -19.54 -7.16
N SER A 97 -25.73 -18.75 -6.19
CA SER A 97 -25.50 -17.33 -6.31
C SER A 97 -24.27 -16.98 -5.47
N ALA A 98 -23.09 -17.13 -6.07
CA ALA A 98 -21.80 -16.74 -5.53
C ALA A 98 -21.30 -15.53 -6.30
N GLU A 99 -20.91 -14.47 -5.59
CA GLU A 99 -20.48 -13.20 -6.16
C GLU A 99 -19.05 -12.88 -5.69
N PRO A 100 -18.06 -13.68 -6.16
CA PRO A 100 -16.75 -13.79 -5.52
C PRO A 100 -15.97 -12.47 -5.58
N GLY A 101 -15.51 -12.03 -4.40
CA GLY A 101 -14.62 -10.91 -4.19
C GLY A 101 -13.17 -11.34 -3.97
N VAL A 102 -12.24 -10.67 -4.63
CA VAL A 102 -10.80 -10.83 -4.40
C VAL A 102 -10.43 -10.16 -3.11
N VAL A 103 -9.61 -10.84 -2.31
CA VAL A 103 -9.12 -10.37 -1.02
C VAL A 103 -7.63 -10.02 -1.13
N MET A 104 -7.26 -8.86 -0.63
CA MET A 104 -5.88 -8.42 -0.51
C MET A 104 -5.59 -8.05 0.94
N VAL A 105 -4.36 -8.23 1.35
CA VAL A 105 -3.90 -7.91 2.71
C VAL A 105 -2.70 -6.98 2.65
N SER A 106 -2.56 -6.14 3.65
CA SER A 106 -1.43 -5.23 3.80
C SER A 106 -1.08 -5.05 5.27
N ARG A 107 0.17 -4.73 5.52
CA ARG A 107 0.71 -4.36 6.81
C ARG A 107 0.87 -2.85 6.87
N ASP A 108 0.60 -2.23 8.01
CA ASP A 108 0.97 -0.83 8.31
C ASP A 108 2.46 -0.79 8.67
N ALA A 109 3.32 -1.00 7.66
CA ALA A 109 4.75 -1.23 7.86
C ALA A 109 5.44 0.04 8.40
N ASN A 110 5.00 1.21 7.97
CA ASN A 110 5.52 2.49 8.44
C ASN A 110 4.80 3.01 9.69
N GLN A 111 3.78 2.31 10.18
CA GLN A 111 2.99 2.63 11.37
C GLN A 111 2.38 4.05 11.34
N ASN A 112 1.93 4.49 10.17
CA ASN A 112 1.27 5.77 9.99
C ASN A 112 -0.26 5.71 10.12
N GLY A 113 -0.83 4.51 10.14
CA GLY A 113 -2.26 4.24 10.25
C GLY A 113 -3.02 4.33 8.94
N ILE A 114 -2.33 4.50 7.82
CA ILE A 114 -2.89 4.67 6.46
C ILE A 114 -2.59 3.40 5.65
N ALA A 115 -3.52 2.99 4.81
CA ALA A 115 -3.37 1.80 3.97
C ALA A 115 -2.60 2.13 2.67
N ASP A 116 -1.42 2.76 2.80
CA ASP A 116 -0.57 3.22 1.70
C ASP A 116 0.70 2.35 1.51
N ASP A 117 0.82 1.28 2.31
CA ASP A 117 1.87 0.30 2.21
C ASP A 117 1.57 -0.78 1.15
N ARG A 118 2.50 -1.73 0.99
CA ARG A 118 2.41 -2.78 -0.03
C ARG A 118 1.23 -3.73 0.20
N TRP A 119 0.47 -3.98 -0.87
CA TRP A 119 -0.64 -4.92 -0.89
C TRP A 119 -0.23 -6.26 -1.49
N TYR A 120 -0.73 -7.35 -0.90
CA TYR A 120 -0.56 -8.72 -1.36
C TYR A 120 -1.92 -9.36 -1.61
N GLU A 121 -2.07 -10.06 -2.73
CA GLU A 121 -3.30 -10.77 -3.03
C GLU A 121 -3.34 -12.11 -2.28
N ILE A 122 -4.44 -12.43 -1.65
CA ILE A 122 -4.72 -13.79 -1.16
C ILE A 122 -5.05 -14.65 -2.38
N ALA A 123 -4.11 -15.52 -2.79
CA ALA A 123 -4.28 -16.38 -3.93
C ALA A 123 -5.36 -17.44 -3.64
N GLY A 124 -6.48 -17.36 -4.37
CA GLY A 124 -7.54 -18.35 -4.33
C GLY A 124 -7.41 -19.39 -5.44
N SER A 125 -8.40 -20.30 -5.53
CA SER A 125 -8.40 -21.43 -6.49
C SER A 125 -8.29 -21.02 -7.96
N GLU A 126 -8.71 -19.80 -8.30
CA GLU A 126 -8.70 -19.28 -9.67
C GLU A 126 -7.51 -18.35 -9.97
N TYR A 127 -6.57 -18.19 -9.03
CA TYR A 127 -5.48 -17.21 -9.14
C TYR A 127 -4.72 -17.31 -10.47
N THR A 128 -4.37 -18.52 -10.91
CA THR A 128 -3.60 -18.77 -12.16
C THR A 128 -4.42 -18.57 -13.44
N ARG A 129 -5.76 -18.54 -13.33
CA ARG A 129 -6.68 -18.33 -14.45
C ARG A 129 -7.21 -16.91 -14.54
N SER A 130 -6.88 -16.07 -13.56
CA SER A 130 -7.34 -14.70 -13.44
C SER A 130 -6.51 -13.76 -14.31
N THR A 131 -7.12 -12.64 -14.72
CA THR A 131 -6.45 -11.55 -15.44
C THR A 131 -5.95 -10.51 -14.42
N LYS A 132 -4.64 -10.37 -14.31
CA LYS A 132 -4.00 -9.39 -13.43
C LYS A 132 -4.00 -8.00 -14.06
N ASN A 133 -3.99 -6.96 -13.23
CA ASN A 133 -3.98 -5.56 -13.66
C ASN A 133 -5.12 -5.22 -14.65
N TYR A 134 -6.27 -5.88 -14.51
CA TYR A 134 -7.44 -5.54 -15.29
C TYR A 134 -7.97 -4.18 -14.84
N GLU A 135 -8.24 -3.29 -15.80
CA GLU A 135 -8.75 -1.94 -15.53
C GLU A 135 -10.06 -1.74 -16.27
N ILE A 136 -11.06 -1.20 -15.57
CA ILE A 136 -12.38 -0.87 -16.12
C ILE A 136 -12.79 0.54 -15.71
N THR A 137 -13.41 1.28 -16.64
CA THR A 137 -13.97 2.61 -16.40
C THR A 137 -15.46 2.58 -16.62
N TYR A 138 -16.23 2.95 -15.60
CA TYR A 138 -17.68 3.14 -15.65
C TYR A 138 -18.02 4.61 -15.85
N TYR A 139 -19.01 4.89 -16.70
CA TYR A 139 -19.43 6.23 -17.04
C TYR A 139 -20.80 6.53 -16.41
N ARG A 140 -20.93 7.72 -15.82
CA ARG A 140 -22.19 8.17 -15.24
C ARG A 140 -23.30 8.16 -16.29
N PRO A 141 -24.50 7.62 -16.01
CA PRO A 141 -25.64 7.71 -16.91
C PRO A 141 -26.23 9.13 -16.91
N THR A 142 -27.20 9.39 -17.80
CA THR A 142 -27.96 10.64 -17.77
C THR A 142 -28.88 10.69 -16.56
N ALA A 143 -29.20 11.90 -16.05
CA ALA A 143 -30.13 12.07 -14.94
C ALA A 143 -31.55 11.50 -15.25
N GLU A 144 -31.97 11.49 -16.53
CA GLU A 144 -33.22 10.88 -16.97
C GLU A 144 -33.18 9.36 -16.79
N ASN A 145 -32.08 8.72 -17.17
CA ASN A 145 -31.87 7.28 -16.97
C ASN A 145 -31.80 6.91 -15.49
N ASP A 146 -31.15 7.75 -14.66
CA ASP A 146 -31.11 7.54 -13.21
C ASP A 146 -32.52 7.61 -12.59
N ALA A 147 -33.34 8.55 -13.00
CA ALA A 147 -34.70 8.73 -12.51
C ALA A 147 -35.71 7.72 -13.11
N SER A 148 -35.38 7.00 -14.18
CA SER A 148 -36.28 6.04 -14.83
C SER A 148 -36.60 4.86 -13.93
N GLU A 149 -37.86 4.51 -13.85
CA GLU A 149 -38.37 3.28 -13.20
C GLU A 149 -38.46 2.08 -14.16
N GLU A 150 -38.19 2.31 -15.45
CA GLU A 150 -38.23 1.28 -16.48
C GLU A 150 -36.90 0.53 -16.59
N ALA A 151 -36.92 -0.67 -17.16
CA ALA A 151 -35.69 -1.39 -17.50
C ALA A 151 -34.95 -0.67 -18.63
N ILE A 152 -33.63 -0.54 -18.48
CA ILE A 152 -32.75 0.10 -19.46
C ILE A 152 -31.56 -0.83 -19.70
N GLU A 153 -31.48 -1.44 -20.89
CA GLU A 153 -30.42 -2.38 -21.23
C GLU A 153 -29.05 -1.68 -21.31
N GLU A 154 -28.99 -0.49 -21.89
CA GLU A 154 -27.79 0.33 -22.05
C GLU A 154 -27.75 1.44 -20.97
N TYR A 155 -27.58 1.06 -19.70
CA TYR A 155 -27.69 2.01 -18.58
C TYR A 155 -26.35 2.59 -18.14
N ILE A 156 -25.46 1.79 -17.55
CA ILE A 156 -24.11 2.23 -17.17
C ILE A 156 -23.12 1.70 -18.20
N ARG A 157 -22.59 2.59 -19.02
CA ARG A 157 -21.55 2.23 -19.99
C ARG A 157 -20.25 1.96 -19.27
N TRP A 158 -19.50 0.94 -19.73
CA TRP A 158 -18.13 0.71 -19.29
C TRP A 158 -17.18 0.43 -20.45
N LYS A 159 -15.88 0.64 -20.21
CA LYS A 159 -14.76 0.26 -21.08
C LYS A 159 -13.62 -0.30 -20.25
N ASP A 160 -12.86 -1.23 -20.81
CA ASP A 160 -11.71 -1.82 -20.15
C ASP A 160 -10.38 -1.51 -20.87
N ASN A 161 -9.27 -1.92 -20.25
CA ASN A 161 -7.91 -1.79 -20.82
C ASN A 161 -7.60 -2.86 -21.89
N GLN A 162 -8.50 -3.81 -22.13
CA GLN A 162 -8.40 -4.82 -23.18
C GLN A 162 -9.17 -4.43 -24.47
N SER A 163 -9.65 -3.18 -24.54
CA SER A 163 -10.45 -2.64 -25.64
C SER A 163 -11.88 -3.21 -25.74
N ASN A 164 -12.39 -3.86 -24.69
CA ASN A 164 -13.78 -4.25 -24.60
C ASN A 164 -14.63 -3.08 -24.07
N SER A 165 -15.92 -3.14 -24.33
CA SER A 165 -16.92 -2.22 -23.79
C SER A 165 -18.27 -2.91 -23.67
N GLY A 166 -19.09 -2.46 -22.73
CA GLY A 166 -20.42 -3.00 -22.50
C GLY A 166 -21.27 -2.07 -21.62
N TRP A 167 -22.32 -2.64 -21.06
CA TRP A 167 -23.30 -1.93 -20.28
C TRP A 167 -23.69 -2.76 -19.05
N LEU A 168 -23.92 -2.08 -17.91
CA LEU A 168 -24.71 -2.64 -16.84
C LEU A 168 -26.18 -2.29 -17.12
N THR A 169 -27.04 -3.30 -17.01
CA THR A 169 -28.48 -3.17 -17.27
C THR A 169 -29.20 -2.72 -16.01
N LYS A 170 -30.11 -1.74 -16.13
CA LYS A 170 -31.07 -1.40 -15.07
C LYS A 170 -32.28 -2.29 -15.19
N ASN A 171 -32.60 -3.08 -14.18
CA ASN A 171 -33.76 -3.96 -14.19
C ASN A 171 -34.99 -3.31 -13.52
N THR A 172 -36.19 -3.88 -13.71
CA THR A 172 -37.44 -3.34 -13.13
C THR A 172 -37.59 -3.65 -11.64
N THR A 173 -36.81 -4.54 -11.09
CA THR A 173 -36.85 -4.94 -9.67
C THR A 173 -36.06 -3.97 -8.79
N HIS A 174 -34.93 -3.49 -9.29
CA HIS A 174 -34.04 -2.54 -8.62
C HIS A 174 -34.00 -1.22 -9.40
N LYS A 175 -34.90 -0.31 -9.06
CA LYS A 175 -35.17 0.91 -9.84
C LYS A 175 -34.34 2.12 -9.42
N GLN A 176 -33.66 2.05 -8.28
CA GLN A 176 -32.78 3.12 -7.78
C GLN A 176 -31.61 3.39 -8.72
N PRO A 177 -30.95 4.55 -8.62
CA PRO A 177 -29.68 4.79 -9.30
C PRO A 177 -28.64 3.72 -8.97
N TYR A 178 -27.85 3.30 -9.98
CA TYR A 178 -26.75 2.34 -9.78
C TYR A 178 -25.40 3.03 -9.62
N TYR A 179 -25.25 4.24 -10.18
CA TYR A 179 -24.04 5.02 -9.96
C TYR A 179 -24.04 5.57 -8.53
N PRO A 180 -22.92 5.51 -7.77
CA PRO A 180 -22.88 6.04 -6.41
C PRO A 180 -23.28 7.53 -6.38
N THR A 181 -24.33 7.87 -5.65
CA THR A 181 -24.93 9.22 -5.71
C THR A 181 -24.06 10.30 -5.06
N TRP A 182 -23.11 9.92 -4.23
CA TRP A 182 -22.16 10.82 -3.56
C TRP A 182 -20.85 11.07 -4.35
N ILE A 183 -20.69 10.46 -5.52
CA ILE A 183 -19.52 10.68 -6.37
C ILE A 183 -19.90 11.61 -7.50
N ASP A 184 -19.31 12.79 -7.57
CA ASP A 184 -19.64 13.80 -8.60
C ASP A 184 -18.95 13.57 -9.96
N ALA A 185 -17.91 12.72 -9.99
CA ALA A 185 -17.16 12.45 -11.23
C ALA A 185 -18.02 11.83 -12.33
N ASP A 186 -17.78 12.22 -13.58
CA ASP A 186 -18.49 11.67 -14.76
C ASP A 186 -18.10 10.24 -15.10
N SER A 187 -17.00 9.76 -14.53
CA SER A 187 -16.55 8.37 -14.65
C SER A 187 -15.70 7.95 -13.45
N ILE A 188 -15.70 6.65 -13.16
CA ILE A 188 -14.89 6.03 -12.10
C ILE A 188 -14.10 4.89 -12.75
N THR A 189 -12.80 4.82 -12.46
CA THR A 189 -11.92 3.76 -12.94
C THR A 189 -11.46 2.88 -11.78
N PHE A 190 -11.55 1.56 -11.97
CA PHE A 190 -11.09 0.57 -11.02
C PHE A 190 -10.02 -0.31 -11.65
N ARG A 191 -9.08 -0.76 -10.81
CA ARG A 191 -8.05 -1.72 -11.19
C ARG A 191 -7.99 -2.84 -10.17
N GLY A 192 -7.80 -4.08 -10.65
CA GLY A 192 -7.70 -5.24 -9.77
C GLY A 192 -7.49 -6.53 -10.56
N THR A 193 -7.62 -7.66 -9.87
CA THR A 193 -7.61 -8.98 -10.48
C THR A 193 -9.02 -9.34 -10.93
N LEU A 194 -9.19 -9.61 -12.23
CA LEU A 194 -10.45 -10.11 -12.80
C LEU A 194 -10.44 -11.64 -12.77
N LEU A 195 -11.37 -12.21 -12.02
CA LEU A 195 -11.61 -13.65 -11.95
C LEU A 195 -12.29 -14.15 -13.22
N PRO A 196 -12.18 -15.46 -13.55
CA PRO A 196 -12.98 -16.05 -14.61
C PRO A 196 -14.48 -15.84 -14.38
N ASP A 197 -15.24 -15.81 -15.47
CA ASP A 197 -16.70 -15.79 -15.39
C ASP A 197 -17.21 -17.07 -14.72
N ASN A 198 -18.02 -16.93 -13.66
CA ASN A 198 -18.61 -18.02 -12.90
C ASN A 198 -20.08 -18.29 -13.23
N ALA A 199 -20.64 -17.56 -14.21
CA ALA A 199 -22.02 -17.75 -14.68
C ALA A 199 -22.12 -19.02 -15.55
N ILE A 200 -22.99 -19.94 -15.17
CA ILE A 200 -23.26 -21.19 -15.88
C ILE A 200 -24.68 -21.18 -16.39
N ASP A 201 -24.87 -21.24 -17.71
CA ASP A 201 -26.18 -21.45 -18.31
C ASP A 201 -26.66 -22.89 -18.05
N GLU A 202 -27.47 -23.09 -17.02
CA GLU A 202 -27.95 -24.43 -16.61
C GLU A 202 -28.89 -25.08 -17.64
N LYS A 203 -29.56 -24.27 -18.46
CA LYS A 203 -30.50 -24.78 -19.48
C LYS A 203 -29.89 -24.85 -20.87
N GLY A 204 -28.76 -24.16 -21.11
CA GLY A 204 -28.10 -24.07 -22.39
C GLY A 204 -28.88 -23.27 -23.44
N ASP A 205 -29.85 -22.45 -23.01
CA ASP A 205 -30.70 -21.63 -23.89
C ASP A 205 -30.62 -20.11 -23.61
N GLY A 206 -29.71 -19.70 -22.68
CA GLY A 206 -29.51 -18.31 -22.30
C GLY A 206 -30.60 -17.73 -21.39
N SER A 207 -31.51 -18.55 -20.88
CA SER A 207 -32.65 -18.07 -20.08
C SER A 207 -32.48 -18.14 -18.57
N TYR A 208 -31.47 -18.86 -18.09
CA TYR A 208 -31.18 -18.99 -16.67
C TYR A 208 -29.72 -19.35 -16.41
N PHE A 209 -29.06 -18.47 -15.69
CA PHE A 209 -27.67 -18.63 -15.27
C PHE A 209 -27.61 -18.88 -13.77
N LYS A 210 -26.66 -19.69 -13.37
CA LYS A 210 -26.25 -19.92 -12.00
C LYS A 210 -24.88 -19.34 -11.79
N LEU A 211 -24.68 -18.50 -10.79
CA LEU A 211 -23.35 -18.04 -10.40
C LEU A 211 -22.73 -19.09 -9.46
N ALA A 212 -21.85 -19.91 -10.02
CA ALA A 212 -21.25 -21.04 -9.31
C ALA A 212 -20.13 -20.56 -8.37
N PRO A 213 -20.03 -21.07 -7.12
CA PRO A 213 -18.90 -20.75 -6.25
C PRO A 213 -17.61 -21.33 -6.79
N PHE A 214 -16.51 -20.62 -6.61
CA PHE A 214 -15.16 -21.14 -6.74
C PHE A 214 -14.80 -22.01 -5.54
N GLU A 215 -13.71 -22.77 -5.64
CA GLU A 215 -13.40 -23.79 -4.64
C GLU A 215 -13.03 -23.17 -3.28
N TRP A 216 -12.18 -22.14 -3.23
CA TRP A 216 -11.73 -21.45 -2.02
C TRP A 216 -11.06 -20.11 -2.32
N GLY A 217 -10.88 -19.26 -1.28
CA GLY A 217 -10.02 -18.09 -1.29
C GLY A 217 -10.67 -16.79 -1.78
N TYR A 218 -12.01 -16.72 -1.80
CA TYR A 218 -12.75 -15.53 -2.22
C TYR A 218 -13.83 -15.14 -1.21
N ALA A 219 -14.02 -13.86 -0.99
CA ALA A 219 -15.13 -13.33 -0.20
C ALA A 219 -16.45 -13.54 -0.97
N ASP A 220 -17.57 -13.62 -0.24
CA ASP A 220 -18.92 -13.79 -0.81
C ASP A 220 -19.04 -14.92 -1.85
N ASN A 221 -18.32 -15.98 -1.62
CA ASN A 221 -18.19 -17.13 -2.53
C ASN A 221 -18.84 -18.40 -1.97
N GLN A 222 -18.76 -18.62 -0.67
CA GLN A 222 -19.36 -19.74 0.02
C GLN A 222 -20.45 -19.26 1.00
N PRO A 223 -21.47 -20.09 1.27
CA PRO A 223 -22.50 -19.75 2.27
C PRO A 223 -21.90 -19.46 3.64
N ASN A 224 -22.42 -18.48 4.37
CA ASN A 224 -21.97 -18.14 5.73
C ASN A 224 -22.06 -19.29 6.72
N SER A 225 -22.80 -20.35 6.42
CA SER A 225 -22.84 -21.60 7.21
C SER A 225 -21.62 -22.51 7.00
N ASP A 226 -20.83 -22.26 5.96
CA ASP A 226 -19.54 -22.89 5.70
C ASP A 226 -18.42 -21.96 6.20
N GLU A 227 -18.20 -21.94 7.52
CA GLU A 227 -17.18 -21.08 8.11
C GLU A 227 -15.79 -21.33 7.54
N ALA A 228 -15.44 -22.57 7.20
CA ALA A 228 -14.15 -22.92 6.61
C ALA A 228 -14.01 -22.31 5.19
N GLY A 229 -15.07 -22.37 4.41
CA GLY A 229 -15.10 -21.79 3.05
C GLY A 229 -15.11 -20.26 3.04
N CYS A 230 -15.50 -19.61 4.15
CA CYS A 230 -15.47 -18.16 4.33
C CYS A 230 -14.19 -17.66 5.03
N SER A 231 -13.28 -18.56 5.44
CA SER A 231 -12.07 -18.23 6.21
C SER A 231 -10.86 -18.14 5.32
N PHE A 232 -9.89 -17.31 5.73
CA PHE A 232 -8.69 -16.97 4.99
C PHE A 232 -7.45 -17.18 5.84
N ASN A 233 -6.39 -17.63 5.18
CA ASN A 233 -5.07 -17.79 5.74
C ASN A 233 -4.13 -16.74 5.12
N ILE A 234 -3.40 -15.99 5.94
CA ILE A 234 -2.41 -15.00 5.49
C ILE A 234 -1.30 -15.66 4.67
N ASP A 235 -0.98 -16.93 4.94
CA ASP A 235 -0.02 -17.73 4.18
C ASP A 235 -0.37 -17.92 2.68
N TRP A 236 -1.59 -17.59 2.27
CA TRP A 236 -1.99 -17.61 0.86
C TRP A 236 -1.61 -16.32 0.11
N ALA A 237 -0.99 -15.37 0.80
CA ALA A 237 -0.56 -14.11 0.20
C ALA A 237 0.54 -14.33 -0.84
N VAL A 238 0.41 -13.63 -1.95
CA VAL A 238 1.38 -13.64 -3.06
C VAL A 238 1.73 -12.22 -3.50
N ASP A 239 2.92 -12.06 -4.06
CA ASP A 239 3.35 -10.82 -4.70
C ASP A 239 2.74 -10.63 -6.11
N SER A 240 3.13 -9.55 -6.81
CA SER A 240 2.66 -9.24 -8.16
C SER A 240 3.05 -10.30 -9.20
N GLU A 241 4.09 -11.09 -8.94
CA GLU A 241 4.56 -12.18 -9.80
C GLU A 241 3.92 -13.53 -9.47
N GLY A 242 3.17 -13.61 -8.37
CA GLY A 242 2.53 -14.82 -7.88
C GLY A 242 3.41 -15.70 -7.00
N ASN A 243 4.55 -15.18 -6.54
CA ASN A 243 5.39 -15.88 -5.59
C ASN A 243 4.78 -15.75 -4.18
N LYS A 244 4.86 -16.84 -3.42
CA LYS A 244 4.45 -16.81 -2.01
C LYS A 244 5.31 -15.79 -1.25
N VAL A 245 4.65 -14.97 -0.43
CA VAL A 245 5.31 -14.03 0.47
C VAL A 245 5.14 -14.46 1.92
N ASP A 246 6.14 -14.17 2.74
CA ASP A 246 6.13 -14.44 4.18
C ASP A 246 5.74 -13.16 4.92
N ILE A 247 4.47 -13.08 5.32
CA ILE A 247 3.91 -11.93 6.04
C ILE A 247 3.66 -12.37 7.47
N GLU A 248 4.34 -11.72 8.42
CA GLU A 248 4.22 -12.06 9.84
C GLU A 248 2.91 -11.59 10.48
N ALA A 249 2.34 -10.48 9.98
CA ALA A 249 1.06 -9.92 10.44
C ALA A 249 0.46 -8.99 9.39
N ILE A 250 -0.85 -8.71 9.51
CA ILE A 250 -1.57 -7.75 8.68
C ILE A 250 -2.30 -6.71 9.54
N ASP A 251 -2.42 -5.50 9.02
CA ASP A 251 -3.22 -4.43 9.60
C ASP A 251 -4.48 -4.16 8.79
N PHE A 252 -4.41 -4.37 7.46
CA PHE A 252 -5.46 -4.02 6.53
C PHE A 252 -5.93 -5.20 5.70
N ILE A 253 -7.22 -5.20 5.40
CA ILE A 253 -7.83 -6.06 4.37
C ILE A 253 -8.53 -5.17 3.36
N ARG A 254 -8.29 -5.41 2.06
CA ARG A 254 -9.04 -4.84 0.96
C ARG A 254 -9.81 -5.95 0.26
N ILE A 255 -11.08 -5.71 -0.02
CA ILE A 255 -11.93 -6.64 -0.77
C ILE A 255 -12.50 -5.88 -1.96
N HIS A 256 -12.40 -6.45 -3.17
CA HIS A 256 -13.06 -5.89 -4.35
C HIS A 256 -13.86 -6.95 -5.10
N THR A 257 -14.96 -6.55 -5.73
CA THR A 257 -15.73 -7.45 -6.60
C THR A 257 -14.84 -8.00 -7.71
N GLY A 258 -14.72 -9.32 -7.77
CA GLY A 258 -13.74 -10.01 -8.61
C GLY A 258 -14.22 -10.35 -10.02
N THR A 259 -15.53 -10.30 -10.33
CA THR A 259 -16.11 -10.73 -11.61
C THR A 259 -16.90 -9.62 -12.29
N ILE A 260 -17.11 -9.76 -13.60
CA ILE A 260 -18.07 -9.00 -14.39
C ILE A 260 -19.24 -9.89 -14.82
N ALA A 261 -19.44 -10.99 -14.12
CA ALA A 261 -20.52 -11.96 -14.36
C ALA A 261 -21.90 -11.33 -14.14
N ALA A 262 -22.91 -11.91 -14.77
CA ALA A 262 -24.30 -11.56 -14.56
C ALA A 262 -25.16 -12.82 -14.70
N ASP A 263 -26.25 -12.86 -13.95
CA ASP A 263 -27.22 -13.95 -14.06
C ASP A 263 -28.16 -13.82 -15.27
N HIS A 264 -28.04 -12.70 -16.01
CA HIS A 264 -28.89 -12.34 -17.15
C HIS A 264 -30.42 -12.31 -16.86
N GLY A 265 -30.76 -12.29 -15.58
CA GLY A 265 -32.14 -12.34 -15.10
C GLY A 265 -32.54 -11.12 -14.25
N GLN A 266 -33.36 -11.37 -13.24
CA GLN A 266 -33.86 -10.32 -12.33
C GLN A 266 -32.80 -9.90 -11.28
N ILE A 267 -31.79 -10.72 -11.03
CA ILE A 267 -30.72 -10.43 -10.08
C ILE A 267 -29.72 -9.46 -10.71
N GLY A 268 -29.39 -9.62 -12.01
CA GLY A 268 -28.55 -8.66 -12.74
C GLY A 268 -27.06 -8.94 -12.62
N GLU A 269 -26.25 -7.90 -12.45
CA GLU A 269 -24.79 -8.02 -12.30
C GLU A 269 -24.41 -8.66 -10.97
N ALA A 270 -23.24 -9.33 -10.96
CA ALA A 270 -22.60 -9.81 -9.74
C ALA A 270 -22.03 -8.63 -8.95
N SER A 271 -22.34 -8.58 -7.66
CA SER A 271 -21.90 -7.55 -6.73
C SER A 271 -21.49 -8.23 -5.42
N THR A 272 -20.22 -8.16 -5.06
CA THR A 272 -19.76 -8.72 -3.78
C THR A 272 -20.39 -7.96 -2.62
N GLU A 273 -21.07 -8.66 -1.71
CA GLU A 273 -21.66 -8.13 -0.48
C GLU A 273 -20.90 -8.62 0.75
N ILE A 274 -20.57 -7.68 1.64
CA ILE A 274 -19.85 -8.01 2.89
C ILE A 274 -20.77 -7.72 4.07
N SER A 275 -20.99 -8.72 4.93
CA SER A 275 -21.83 -8.59 6.13
C SER A 275 -21.03 -8.63 7.45
N ALA A 276 -19.83 -9.21 7.46
CA ALA A 276 -18.92 -9.15 8.59
C ALA A 276 -17.48 -9.51 8.19
N ILE A 277 -16.52 -8.93 8.91
CA ILE A 277 -15.11 -9.28 8.88
C ILE A 277 -14.64 -9.44 10.31
N ARG A 278 -13.99 -10.55 10.65
CA ARG A 278 -13.55 -10.84 12.02
C ARG A 278 -12.23 -11.59 12.02
N ALA A 279 -11.37 -11.28 12.99
CA ALA A 279 -10.23 -12.13 13.33
C ALA A 279 -10.73 -13.47 13.88
N LEU A 280 -10.01 -14.54 13.62
CA LEU A 280 -10.29 -15.89 14.18
C LEU A 280 -9.47 -16.16 15.44
N HIS A 281 -8.51 -15.29 15.77
CA HIS A 281 -7.69 -15.33 16.98
C HIS A 281 -7.31 -13.91 17.39
N ASP A 282 -6.79 -13.76 18.61
CA ASP A 282 -6.35 -12.48 19.18
C ASP A 282 -4.80 -12.40 19.25
N GLU A 283 -4.09 -13.27 18.54
CA GLU A 283 -2.64 -13.26 18.51
C GLU A 283 -2.14 -12.03 17.75
N THR A 284 -1.20 -11.30 18.36
CA THR A 284 -0.55 -10.11 17.79
C THR A 284 0.96 -10.23 17.94
N ILE A 285 1.70 -9.57 17.07
CA ILE A 285 3.15 -9.47 17.16
C ILE A 285 3.60 -8.00 17.15
N GLU A 286 4.73 -7.72 17.81
CA GLU A 286 5.41 -6.44 17.62
C GLU A 286 6.18 -6.50 16.29
N VAL A 287 5.82 -5.62 15.39
CA VAL A 287 6.41 -5.57 14.05
C VAL A 287 7.38 -4.42 13.98
N SER A 288 8.60 -4.66 13.45
CA SER A 288 9.59 -3.61 13.25
C SER A 288 9.07 -2.57 12.26
N LYS A 289 9.20 -1.30 12.64
CA LYS A 289 8.79 -0.18 11.80
C LYS A 289 9.71 -0.06 10.59
N GLU A 290 9.12 0.03 9.41
CA GLU A 290 9.82 0.38 8.17
C GLU A 290 9.85 1.89 7.95
N ILE A 291 10.85 2.35 7.22
CA ILE A 291 10.99 3.73 6.78
C ILE A 291 10.89 3.74 5.28
N ILE A 292 9.82 4.33 4.77
CA ILE A 292 9.59 4.54 3.34
C ILE A 292 10.07 5.94 2.96
N PHE A 293 10.84 6.05 1.89
CA PHE A 293 11.27 7.34 1.40
C PHE A 293 10.09 8.15 0.85
N ASN A 294 9.74 9.23 1.53
CA ASN A 294 8.67 10.12 1.11
C ASN A 294 9.22 11.29 0.28
N LEU A 295 9.22 11.12 -1.03
CA LEU A 295 9.72 12.11 -1.97
C LEU A 295 8.90 13.42 -1.95
N ASN A 296 7.58 13.35 -1.81
CA ASN A 296 6.71 14.53 -1.75
C ASN A 296 7.03 15.41 -0.54
N SER A 297 7.26 14.79 0.62
CA SER A 297 7.67 15.52 1.83
C SER A 297 9.01 16.21 1.61
N MET A 298 9.99 15.50 1.08
CA MET A 298 11.31 16.05 0.79
C MET A 298 11.25 17.24 -0.18
N ILE A 299 10.47 17.14 -1.25
CA ILE A 299 10.27 18.22 -2.23
C ILE A 299 9.71 19.46 -1.54
N THR A 300 8.73 19.30 -0.65
CA THR A 300 8.12 20.39 0.10
C THR A 300 9.11 21.00 1.09
N ASP A 301 9.78 20.18 1.89
CA ASP A 301 10.68 20.63 2.96
C ASP A 301 11.92 21.35 2.41
N GLN A 302 12.43 20.91 1.26
CA GLN A 302 13.61 21.47 0.61
C GLN A 302 13.27 22.51 -0.47
N ASN A 303 11.98 22.78 -0.69
CA ASN A 303 11.49 23.72 -1.71
C ASN A 303 12.09 23.41 -3.12
N ILE A 304 12.07 22.13 -3.51
CA ILE A 304 12.57 21.67 -4.81
C ILE A 304 11.74 22.31 -5.93
N GLN A 305 12.43 22.89 -6.89
CA GLN A 305 11.82 23.50 -8.06
C GLN A 305 11.99 22.61 -9.30
N PHE A 306 11.02 22.67 -10.21
CA PHE A 306 11.05 21.95 -11.47
C PHE A 306 11.20 22.93 -12.62
N ASN A 307 11.97 22.56 -13.63
CA ASN A 307 12.11 23.32 -14.86
C ASN A 307 10.96 23.05 -15.86
N GLU A 308 11.06 23.59 -17.09
CA GLU A 308 10.05 23.43 -18.14
C GLU A 308 9.89 21.98 -18.62
N SER A 309 10.87 21.10 -18.37
CA SER A 309 10.83 19.67 -18.70
C SER A 309 10.33 18.79 -17.53
N ASP A 310 9.78 19.40 -16.48
CA ASP A 310 9.30 18.72 -15.28
C ASP A 310 10.36 17.87 -14.54
N ILE A 311 11.64 18.29 -14.61
CA ILE A 311 12.74 17.75 -13.83
C ILE A 311 13.24 18.76 -12.81
N TRP A 312 13.93 18.29 -11.79
CA TRP A 312 14.61 19.13 -10.81
C TRP A 312 15.49 20.17 -11.51
N ASP A 313 15.29 21.45 -11.22
CA ASP A 313 15.90 22.59 -11.91
C ASP A 313 17.44 22.62 -11.80
N LYS A 314 18.02 21.91 -10.83
CA LYS A 314 19.47 21.77 -10.66
C LYS A 314 20.09 20.63 -11.45
N THR A 315 19.31 19.74 -12.05
CA THR A 315 19.81 18.58 -12.79
C THR A 315 20.84 18.97 -13.87
N LEU A 316 20.58 20.06 -14.58
CA LEU A 316 21.43 20.57 -15.67
C LEU A 316 22.12 21.89 -15.30
N ASN A 317 22.29 22.20 -14.01
CA ASN A 317 22.87 23.46 -13.58
C ASN A 317 24.39 23.44 -13.63
N ASP A 318 24.96 24.32 -14.44
CA ASP A 318 26.41 24.45 -14.68
C ASP A 318 27.26 24.78 -13.45
N SER A 319 26.66 25.26 -12.37
CA SER A 319 27.36 25.62 -11.13
C SER A 319 27.57 24.46 -10.17
N VAL A 320 27.05 23.25 -10.49
CA VAL A 320 27.09 22.09 -9.58
C VAL A 320 27.82 20.93 -10.23
N GLU A 321 29.00 20.56 -9.74
CA GLU A 321 29.78 19.44 -10.26
C GLU A 321 29.34 18.10 -9.67
N TYR A 322 29.14 18.05 -8.35
CA TYR A 322 28.63 16.87 -7.61
C TYR A 322 27.73 17.34 -6.48
N GLN A 323 26.63 16.65 -6.30
CA GLN A 323 25.78 16.84 -5.13
C GLN A 323 24.99 15.56 -4.82
N SER A 324 24.53 15.44 -3.61
CA SER A 324 23.50 14.50 -3.23
C SER A 324 22.23 15.27 -2.88
N PHE A 325 21.09 14.64 -3.05
CA PHE A 325 19.81 15.13 -2.53
C PHE A 325 19.14 14.03 -1.72
N GLY A 326 18.25 14.38 -0.82
CA GLY A 326 17.59 13.40 0.04
C GLY A 326 17.03 14.06 1.30
N ASN A 327 16.78 13.25 2.28
CA ASN A 327 16.37 13.70 3.61
C ASN A 327 17.41 13.27 4.66
N GLY A 328 17.07 13.37 5.95
CA GLY A 328 18.00 12.97 7.01
C GLY A 328 18.31 11.48 7.08
N THR A 329 17.68 10.63 6.27
CA THR A 329 17.90 9.17 6.26
C THR A 329 18.48 8.69 4.93
N PHE A 330 17.98 9.20 3.81
CA PHE A 330 18.35 8.80 2.45
C PHE A 330 19.13 9.94 1.78
N ALA A 331 20.23 9.61 1.12
CA ALA A 331 21.00 10.53 0.29
C ALA A 331 21.25 9.88 -1.08
N PHE A 332 20.72 10.48 -2.13
CA PHE A 332 20.83 10.02 -3.52
C PHE A 332 21.96 10.75 -4.21
N SER A 333 22.85 10.02 -4.86
CA SER A 333 23.94 10.60 -5.65
C SER A 333 23.41 11.32 -6.88
N HIS A 334 23.92 12.51 -7.15
CA HIS A 334 23.71 13.24 -8.39
C HIS A 334 25.05 13.77 -8.87
N LEU A 335 25.52 13.25 -9.99
CA LEU A 335 26.80 13.63 -10.56
C LEU A 335 26.59 14.37 -11.89
N ARG A 336 27.22 15.52 -12.02
CA ARG A 336 27.32 16.20 -13.28
C ARG A 336 28.64 15.89 -13.96
N SER A 337 28.57 15.34 -15.17
CA SER A 337 29.76 15.12 -15.99
C SER A 337 30.21 16.44 -16.63
N GLY A 338 31.41 16.92 -16.30
CA GLY A 338 31.99 18.15 -16.84
C GLY A 338 32.42 18.07 -18.30
N ASN A 339 32.33 16.90 -18.94
CA ASN A 339 32.92 16.61 -20.27
C ASN A 339 31.91 16.27 -21.35
N SER A 340 30.63 16.60 -21.20
CA SER A 340 29.69 16.39 -22.31
C SER A 340 29.90 17.37 -23.45
N TRP A 341 29.59 16.95 -24.67
CA TRP A 341 29.75 17.72 -25.89
C TRP A 341 29.00 19.08 -25.87
N GLU A 342 28.04 19.26 -24.98
CA GLU A 342 27.25 20.48 -24.81
C GLU A 342 27.14 20.98 -23.36
N GLY A 343 27.89 20.42 -22.41
CA GLY A 343 27.92 20.89 -21.01
C GLY A 343 26.68 20.55 -20.17
N THR A 344 25.82 19.65 -20.63
CA THR A 344 24.50 19.37 -20.03
C THR A 344 24.27 17.92 -19.62
N SER A 345 25.29 17.06 -19.56
CA SER A 345 25.12 15.67 -19.11
C SER A 345 25.12 15.56 -17.59
N TRP A 346 24.34 14.61 -17.12
CA TRP A 346 24.25 14.22 -15.71
C TRP A 346 24.27 12.69 -15.61
N GLU A 347 24.54 12.19 -14.43
CA GLU A 347 24.57 10.77 -14.07
C GLU A 347 24.07 10.60 -12.64
N GLY A 348 23.74 9.37 -12.24
CA GLY A 348 23.19 9.11 -10.94
C GLY A 348 21.69 9.33 -10.89
N PHE A 349 21.20 10.01 -9.88
CA PHE A 349 19.78 10.24 -9.68
C PHE A 349 19.37 11.68 -9.86
N THR A 350 18.15 11.88 -10.35
CA THR A 350 17.45 13.16 -10.34
C THR A 350 15.99 12.96 -9.97
N ILE A 351 15.24 14.07 -9.80
CA ILE A 351 13.81 14.05 -9.52
C ILE A 351 13.07 14.46 -10.77
N SER A 352 12.09 13.66 -11.17
CA SER A 352 11.19 13.94 -12.29
C SER A 352 9.73 13.80 -11.87
N ARG A 353 8.85 14.52 -12.58
CA ARG A 353 7.39 14.34 -12.56
C ARG A 353 6.82 14.33 -13.97
N SER A 354 7.67 14.09 -14.96
CA SER A 354 7.30 14.04 -16.37
C SER A 354 6.24 12.97 -16.62
N GLN A 355 5.23 13.30 -17.38
CA GLN A 355 4.15 12.40 -17.80
C GLN A 355 4.36 11.84 -19.20
N ASP A 356 5.51 12.11 -19.81
CA ASP A 356 5.81 11.64 -21.17
C ASP A 356 6.05 10.13 -21.17
N THR A 357 5.16 9.40 -21.84
CA THR A 357 5.21 7.94 -22.04
C THR A 357 5.27 7.55 -23.52
N LEU A 358 5.41 8.53 -24.43
CA LEU A 358 5.30 8.31 -25.87
C LEU A 358 6.57 7.71 -26.46
N LEU A 359 6.44 6.59 -27.16
CA LEU A 359 7.53 5.94 -27.88
C LEU A 359 7.67 6.43 -29.34
N SER A 360 6.74 7.28 -29.80
CA SER A 360 6.68 7.75 -31.20
C SER A 360 7.57 8.96 -31.53
N HIS A 361 8.30 9.48 -30.54
CA HIS A 361 9.22 10.60 -30.78
C HIS A 361 10.36 10.19 -31.72
N GLU A 362 10.71 11.08 -32.68
CA GLU A 362 11.85 10.88 -33.59
C GLU A 362 13.19 11.10 -32.87
N ALA A 363 13.21 11.93 -31.82
CA ALA A 363 14.37 12.18 -30.98
C ALA A 363 13.96 12.16 -29.50
N PHE A 364 14.65 11.38 -28.68
CA PHE A 364 14.43 11.32 -27.24
C PHE A 364 15.39 12.20 -26.44
N TYR A 365 16.53 12.53 -26.99
CA TYR A 365 17.52 13.37 -26.35
C TYR A 365 17.45 14.81 -26.95
N PRO A 366 17.49 15.85 -26.09
CA PRO A 366 17.45 15.80 -24.62
C PRO A 366 16.03 15.80 -24.03
N ASP A 367 14.97 16.00 -24.80
CA ASP A 367 13.66 16.46 -24.33
C ASP A 367 12.75 15.32 -23.82
N HIS A 368 12.98 14.07 -24.24
CA HIS A 368 12.09 12.92 -23.96
C HIS A 368 12.72 11.82 -23.09
N GLN A 369 13.78 12.13 -22.37
CA GLN A 369 14.52 11.18 -21.54
C GLN A 369 14.04 11.13 -20.08
N TRP A 370 13.15 12.03 -19.67
CA TRP A 370 12.85 12.31 -18.27
C TRP A 370 11.67 11.52 -17.70
N GLY A 371 10.99 10.74 -18.54
CA GLY A 371 9.77 10.01 -18.19
C GLY A 371 10.03 8.63 -17.61
N VAL A 372 8.96 8.07 -17.02
CA VAL A 372 8.78 6.63 -16.77
C VAL A 372 7.51 6.15 -17.47
N MET A 373 7.45 4.87 -17.85
CA MET A 373 6.32 4.30 -18.61
C MET A 373 4.97 4.42 -17.88
N ALA A 374 4.99 4.54 -16.56
CA ALA A 374 3.81 4.79 -15.73
C ALA A 374 3.26 6.23 -15.85
N GLY A 375 4.06 7.19 -16.35
CA GLY A 375 3.68 8.61 -16.51
C GLY A 375 3.55 9.39 -15.21
N GLY A 376 4.27 9.00 -14.17
CA GLY A 376 4.31 9.60 -12.84
C GLY A 376 4.76 8.58 -11.80
N GLY A 377 4.88 8.98 -10.55
CA GLY A 377 5.25 8.11 -9.43
C GLY A 377 4.16 7.07 -9.09
N VAL A 378 4.44 6.21 -8.12
CA VAL A 378 3.50 5.16 -7.62
C VAL A 378 2.17 5.76 -7.17
N ALA A 379 2.19 6.98 -6.61
CA ALA A 379 0.98 7.69 -6.18
C ALA A 379 0.07 8.15 -7.34
N GLY A 380 0.51 8.04 -8.60
CA GLY A 380 -0.30 8.32 -9.79
C GLY A 380 0.37 9.24 -10.81
N LYS A 381 -0.31 9.47 -11.93
CA LYS A 381 0.18 10.28 -13.04
C LYS A 381 0.55 11.70 -12.61
N GLY A 382 1.74 12.16 -13.03
CA GLY A 382 2.26 13.50 -12.74
C GLY A 382 2.76 13.69 -11.31
N THR A 383 2.70 12.66 -10.46
CA THR A 383 3.38 12.70 -9.15
C THR A 383 4.88 12.49 -9.33
N PRO A 384 5.72 13.07 -8.46
CA PRO A 384 7.16 12.96 -8.58
C PRO A 384 7.67 11.54 -8.30
N TYR A 385 8.82 11.22 -8.91
CA TYR A 385 9.58 9.98 -8.74
C TYR A 385 11.08 10.26 -8.88
N ILE A 386 11.90 9.31 -8.44
CA ILE A 386 13.36 9.34 -8.68
C ILE A 386 13.64 8.74 -10.06
N LEU A 387 14.41 9.44 -10.87
CA LEU A 387 14.91 8.94 -12.15
C LEU A 387 16.40 8.67 -12.04
N GLY A 388 16.83 7.44 -12.32
CA GLY A 388 18.20 7.01 -12.40
C GLY A 388 18.71 7.02 -13.84
N TYR A 389 19.95 7.45 -14.03
CA TYR A 389 20.72 7.28 -15.27
C TYR A 389 22.07 6.65 -14.95
N PHE A 390 22.23 5.40 -15.35
CA PHE A 390 23.48 4.66 -15.21
C PHE A 390 24.29 4.78 -16.50
N LEU A 391 25.55 5.19 -16.39
CA LEU A 391 26.48 5.25 -17.49
C LEU A 391 27.68 4.35 -17.20
N GLU A 392 27.89 3.33 -18.03
CA GLU A 392 28.92 2.30 -17.86
C GLU A 392 30.36 2.85 -17.93
N TYR A 393 30.56 3.93 -18.69
CA TYR A 393 31.87 4.54 -18.91
C TYR A 393 31.84 6.03 -18.59
N THR A 394 32.35 6.40 -17.41
CA THR A 394 32.64 7.80 -17.09
C THR A 394 34.10 7.97 -16.76
N GLU A 395 34.73 9.06 -17.24
CA GLU A 395 36.10 9.41 -16.86
C GLU A 395 36.23 9.71 -15.35
N ASN A 396 35.09 9.94 -14.68
CA ASN A 396 34.98 10.24 -13.25
C ASN A 396 34.54 9.03 -12.41
N SER A 397 34.22 7.89 -13.01
CA SER A 397 33.79 6.66 -12.31
C SER A 397 34.99 5.93 -11.69
N LEU A 398 35.87 6.65 -11.02
CA LEU A 398 36.98 6.04 -10.28
C LEU A 398 36.49 5.15 -9.13
N ASP A 399 35.21 5.27 -8.76
CA ASP A 399 34.62 4.52 -7.65
C ASP A 399 33.23 3.93 -7.97
N SER A 400 32.91 3.57 -9.21
CA SER A 400 31.82 2.66 -9.62
C SER A 400 30.38 2.90 -9.12
N HIS A 401 30.11 3.75 -8.15
CA HIS A 401 28.80 3.90 -7.50
C HIS A 401 28.06 5.14 -7.99
N ILE A 402 27.79 5.24 -9.28
CA ILE A 402 27.17 6.43 -9.89
C ILE A 402 25.72 6.61 -9.41
N CYS A 403 24.96 5.52 -9.38
CA CYS A 403 23.58 5.49 -8.89
C CYS A 403 23.55 4.95 -7.47
N GLU A 404 23.97 5.73 -6.48
CA GLU A 404 24.08 5.30 -5.08
C GLU A 404 23.05 6.00 -4.20
N ILE A 405 22.46 5.22 -3.28
CA ILE A 405 21.62 5.68 -2.18
C ILE A 405 22.37 5.38 -0.87
N GLU A 406 22.86 6.41 -0.20
CA GLU A 406 23.49 6.28 1.11
C GLU A 406 22.48 6.48 2.23
N PHE A 407 22.57 5.66 3.29
CA PHE A 407 21.74 5.76 4.49
C PHE A 407 22.49 6.45 5.61
N THR A 408 22.11 7.70 5.91
CA THR A 408 22.94 8.63 6.70
C THR A 408 22.69 8.57 8.21
N HIS A 409 21.56 8.01 8.68
CA HIS A 409 21.14 8.08 10.08
C HIS A 409 21.12 6.75 10.84
N ALA A 410 21.28 5.62 10.18
CA ALA A 410 21.34 4.31 10.83
C ALA A 410 22.72 3.70 10.68
N ASP A 411 23.25 3.14 11.75
CA ASP A 411 24.53 2.42 11.70
C ASP A 411 24.39 1.11 10.93
N GLU A 412 23.21 0.48 11.00
CA GLU A 412 22.86 -0.75 10.30
C GLU A 412 21.38 -0.72 9.91
N ILE A 413 21.08 -1.05 8.66
CA ILE A 413 19.73 -1.17 8.14
C ILE A 413 19.59 -2.42 7.27
N GLU A 414 18.40 -2.98 7.21
CA GLU A 414 18.01 -3.95 6.20
C GLU A 414 17.32 -3.22 5.05
N ALA A 415 17.73 -3.51 3.83
CA ALA A 415 16.99 -3.10 2.64
C ALA A 415 15.77 -3.98 2.49
N VAL A 416 14.59 -3.37 2.29
CA VAL A 416 13.34 -4.12 2.10
C VAL A 416 13.00 -4.19 0.62
N GLY A 417 12.96 -3.05 -0.08
CA GLY A 417 12.66 -3.01 -1.50
C GLY A 417 12.37 -1.61 -2.02
N CYS A 418 12.06 -1.53 -3.32
CA CYS A 418 11.62 -0.30 -3.96
C CYS A 418 10.73 -0.61 -5.18
N TYR A 419 9.92 0.34 -5.60
CA TYR A 419 9.27 0.23 -6.90
C TYR A 419 10.20 0.67 -8.01
N VAL A 420 10.19 -0.07 -9.13
CA VAL A 420 10.98 0.20 -10.34
C VAL A 420 10.08 0.34 -11.56
N CYS A 421 10.46 1.19 -12.51
CA CYS A 421 9.75 1.38 -13.77
C CYS A 421 10.72 1.73 -14.90
N ASN A 422 10.51 1.15 -16.11
CA ASN A 422 11.27 1.53 -17.28
C ASN A 422 11.01 2.98 -17.69
N SER A 423 12.02 3.63 -18.26
CA SER A 423 11.84 4.88 -18.97
C SER A 423 11.29 4.64 -20.39
N PRO A 424 10.59 5.61 -21.01
CA PRO A 424 10.22 5.54 -22.42
C PRO A 424 11.43 5.42 -23.34
N TYR A 425 12.56 6.03 -22.98
CA TYR A 425 13.77 5.96 -23.79
C TYR A 425 14.36 4.55 -23.81
N THR A 426 14.56 3.93 -22.66
CA THR A 426 15.01 2.53 -22.55
C THR A 426 14.01 1.60 -23.25
N THR A 427 12.72 1.78 -23.02
CA THR A 427 11.65 0.99 -23.67
C THR A 427 11.70 1.11 -25.19
N LYS A 428 11.90 2.31 -25.74
CA LYS A 428 12.02 2.50 -27.19
C LYS A 428 13.21 1.78 -27.77
N CYS A 429 14.36 1.80 -27.10
CA CYS A 429 15.53 1.01 -27.50
C CYS A 429 15.19 -0.48 -27.59
N ILE A 430 14.47 -0.99 -26.60
CA ILE A 430 14.08 -2.42 -26.52
C ILE A 430 13.07 -2.78 -27.62
N VAL A 431 11.97 -2.03 -27.77
CA VAL A 431 10.84 -2.46 -28.63
C VAL A 431 11.02 -2.13 -30.10
N ASP A 432 11.70 -1.03 -30.43
CA ASP A 432 11.85 -0.55 -31.80
C ASP A 432 13.30 -0.59 -32.31
N GLY A 433 14.27 -0.51 -31.38
CA GLY A 433 15.62 -0.08 -31.66
C GLY A 433 15.66 1.43 -31.87
N PHE A 434 16.70 2.11 -31.38
CA PHE A 434 16.83 3.55 -31.54
C PHE A 434 18.30 3.98 -31.48
N MET A 435 18.74 4.86 -32.38
CA MET A 435 20.15 5.28 -32.54
C MET A 435 21.07 4.06 -32.74
N TYR A 436 21.88 3.72 -31.76
CA TYR A 436 22.80 2.57 -31.83
C TYR A 436 22.17 1.29 -31.29
N ALA A 437 21.06 1.39 -30.54
CA ALA A 437 20.38 0.24 -29.98
C ALA A 437 19.62 -0.54 -31.07
N ARG A 438 19.74 -1.85 -31.05
CA ARG A 438 18.93 -2.74 -31.88
C ARG A 438 17.65 -3.12 -31.15
N LYS A 439 16.60 -3.40 -31.90
CA LYS A 439 15.38 -4.01 -31.36
C LYS A 439 15.71 -5.35 -30.70
N PHE A 440 15.13 -5.61 -29.52
CA PHE A 440 15.25 -6.89 -28.85
C PHE A 440 14.51 -8.00 -29.62
N THR A 441 15.10 -9.17 -29.57
CA THR A 441 14.59 -10.42 -30.13
C THR A 441 14.71 -11.53 -29.09
N ARG A 442 14.23 -12.72 -29.40
CA ARG A 442 14.37 -13.88 -28.51
C ARG A 442 15.82 -14.07 -28.05
N GLY A 443 16.01 -14.22 -26.77
CA GLY A 443 17.30 -14.39 -26.09
C GLY A 443 17.86 -13.11 -25.49
N ASP A 444 17.22 -11.95 -25.78
CA ASP A 444 17.65 -10.66 -25.26
C ASP A 444 17.06 -10.39 -23.88
N TYR A 445 17.81 -9.62 -23.06
CA TYR A 445 17.37 -9.12 -21.77
C TYR A 445 18.02 -7.76 -21.44
N CYS A 446 17.39 -7.06 -20.48
CA CYS A 446 17.92 -5.88 -19.83
C CYS A 446 17.61 -6.00 -18.33
N THR A 447 18.63 -5.85 -17.48
CA THR A 447 18.50 -5.95 -16.02
C THR A 447 18.86 -4.66 -15.32
N LEU A 448 18.22 -4.45 -14.18
CA LEU A 448 18.62 -3.51 -13.13
C LEU A 448 19.11 -4.35 -11.95
N THR A 449 20.34 -4.14 -11.50
CA THR A 449 20.93 -4.86 -10.36
C THR A 449 21.20 -3.88 -9.24
N ALA A 450 20.65 -4.13 -8.06
CA ALA A 450 21.00 -3.45 -6.83
C ALA A 450 22.15 -4.21 -6.14
N HIS A 451 23.13 -3.47 -5.64
CA HIS A 451 24.28 -3.98 -4.90
C HIS A 451 24.29 -3.36 -3.51
N GLY A 452 24.30 -4.18 -2.48
CA GLY A 452 24.42 -3.74 -1.10
C GLY A 452 25.88 -3.47 -0.72
N VAL A 453 26.14 -2.39 0.01
CA VAL A 453 27.44 -2.06 0.57
C VAL A 453 27.33 -2.01 2.09
N ASN A 454 28.14 -2.77 2.80
CA ASN A 454 28.15 -2.83 4.26
C ASN A 454 28.85 -1.62 4.92
N ALA A 455 28.91 -1.58 6.25
CA ALA A 455 29.54 -0.51 7.00
C ALA A 455 31.06 -0.42 6.77
N GLU A 456 31.71 -1.50 6.35
CA GLU A 456 33.13 -1.58 6.01
C GLU A 456 33.44 -1.08 4.59
N GLY A 457 32.39 -0.78 3.78
CA GLY A 457 32.52 -0.37 2.40
C GLY A 457 32.73 -1.52 1.42
N GLU A 458 32.35 -2.74 1.80
CA GLU A 458 32.46 -3.95 0.99
C GLU A 458 31.09 -4.34 0.44
N ASP A 459 31.03 -4.86 -0.80
CA ASP A 459 29.82 -5.44 -1.37
C ASP A 459 29.35 -6.63 -0.54
N CYS A 460 28.06 -6.67 -0.16
CA CYS A 460 27.53 -7.69 0.74
C CYS A 460 26.36 -8.50 0.17
N GLY A 461 25.69 -8.04 -0.88
CA GLY A 461 24.59 -8.75 -1.52
C GLY A 461 24.18 -8.12 -2.85
N THR A 462 23.42 -8.86 -3.66
CA THR A 462 22.88 -8.36 -4.92
C THR A 462 21.45 -8.81 -5.11
N ALA A 463 20.62 -7.92 -5.68
CA ALA A 463 19.27 -8.25 -6.14
C ALA A 463 19.11 -7.85 -7.61
N VAL A 464 18.58 -8.75 -8.43
CA VAL A 464 18.46 -8.54 -9.88
C VAL A 464 17.00 -8.45 -10.27
N TYR A 465 16.63 -7.39 -10.99
CA TYR A 465 15.32 -7.19 -11.57
C TYR A 465 15.40 -7.13 -13.11
N TYR A 466 14.53 -7.87 -13.80
CA TYR A 466 14.47 -7.88 -15.26
C TYR A 466 13.55 -6.75 -15.76
N MET A 467 14.15 -5.65 -16.22
CA MET A 467 13.45 -4.56 -16.89
C MET A 467 12.86 -5.02 -18.24
N ALA A 468 13.51 -5.99 -18.89
CA ALA A 468 12.99 -6.76 -20.02
C ALA A 468 13.64 -8.15 -20.03
N ASP A 469 12.86 -9.18 -20.33
CA ASP A 469 13.32 -10.58 -20.51
C ASP A 469 12.60 -11.25 -21.68
N TYR A 470 13.31 -11.45 -22.80
CA TYR A 470 12.81 -12.10 -24.03
C TYR A 470 13.44 -13.48 -24.23
N ARG A 471 13.92 -14.13 -23.16
CA ARG A 471 14.63 -15.42 -23.24
C ARG A 471 13.69 -16.62 -23.36
N ASP A 472 12.44 -16.54 -22.90
CA ASP A 472 11.50 -17.65 -22.99
C ASP A 472 11.24 -18.04 -24.47
N GLU A 473 11.04 -19.34 -24.72
CA GLU A 473 10.69 -19.85 -26.05
C GLU A 473 9.31 -19.38 -26.52
N ASP A 474 8.40 -19.19 -25.58
CA ASP A 474 7.07 -18.66 -25.78
C ASP A 474 7.08 -17.13 -25.61
N SER A 475 6.89 -16.41 -26.71
CA SER A 475 6.89 -14.95 -26.68
C SER A 475 5.77 -14.32 -25.86
N THR A 476 4.74 -15.07 -25.49
CA THR A 476 3.66 -14.60 -24.61
C THR A 476 4.11 -14.48 -23.14
N LYS A 477 5.26 -15.07 -22.82
CA LYS A 477 5.90 -14.98 -21.50
C LYS A 477 7.03 -13.97 -21.43
N TRP A 478 7.28 -13.24 -22.52
CA TRP A 478 8.28 -12.20 -22.50
C TRP A 478 7.88 -11.08 -21.55
N ILE A 479 8.83 -10.63 -20.75
CA ILE A 479 8.65 -9.56 -19.79
C ILE A 479 9.13 -8.26 -20.41
N LEU A 480 8.35 -7.22 -20.26
CA LEU A 480 8.74 -5.83 -20.49
C LEU A 480 8.06 -4.99 -19.41
N ASN A 481 8.83 -4.52 -18.45
CA ASN A 481 8.31 -3.65 -17.42
C ASN A 481 7.79 -2.34 -18.07
N SER A 482 6.52 -2.06 -17.89
CA SER A 482 5.84 -0.87 -18.43
C SER A 482 5.03 -0.10 -17.39
N ASN A 483 5.14 -0.50 -16.13
CA ASN A 483 4.49 0.14 -15.00
C ASN A 483 5.37 -0.03 -13.77
N TRP A 484 5.01 0.60 -12.66
CA TRP A 484 5.65 0.36 -11.38
C TRP A 484 5.48 -1.10 -10.96
N ASP A 485 6.59 -1.72 -10.61
CA ASP A 485 6.64 -3.07 -10.07
C ASP A 485 7.66 -3.15 -8.94
N TRP A 486 7.47 -4.08 -8.00
CA TRP A 486 8.29 -4.17 -6.81
C TRP A 486 9.58 -4.95 -7.06
N MET A 487 10.71 -4.35 -6.73
CA MET A 487 12.01 -4.99 -6.65
C MET A 487 12.32 -5.30 -5.19
N ASP A 488 12.36 -6.57 -4.85
CA ASP A 488 12.75 -7.04 -3.51
C ASP A 488 14.26 -6.83 -3.31
N LEU A 489 14.64 -6.19 -2.22
CA LEU A 489 16.03 -5.91 -1.87
C LEU A 489 16.49 -6.68 -0.62
N SER A 490 15.69 -7.59 -0.09
CA SER A 490 15.99 -8.35 1.13
C SER A 490 17.26 -9.18 1.03
N GLU A 491 17.63 -9.65 -0.16
CA GLU A 491 18.88 -10.40 -0.42
C GLU A 491 20.15 -9.55 -0.25
N LEU A 492 20.03 -8.22 -0.19
CA LEU A 492 21.18 -7.35 0.08
C LEU A 492 21.67 -7.47 1.53
N GLY A 493 20.80 -7.93 2.44
CA GLY A 493 21.11 -8.04 3.86
C GLY A 493 21.26 -6.67 4.53
N VAL A 494 22.20 -6.59 5.45
CA VAL A 494 22.50 -5.37 6.23
C VAL A 494 23.42 -4.46 5.44
N VAL A 495 22.95 -3.24 5.16
CA VAL A 495 23.65 -2.31 4.26
C VAL A 495 23.85 -0.93 4.88
N LYS A 496 24.86 -0.22 4.39
CA LYS A 496 25.14 1.20 4.63
C LYS A 496 24.75 2.06 3.42
N SER A 497 24.89 1.50 2.23
CA SER A 497 24.40 2.09 0.98
C SER A 497 23.99 1.01 -0.02
N ILE A 498 23.26 1.44 -1.04
CA ILE A 498 22.87 0.60 -2.17
C ILE A 498 23.23 1.35 -3.44
N TYR A 499 23.94 0.71 -4.37
CA TYR A 499 24.14 1.28 -5.70
C TYR A 499 23.52 0.39 -6.77
N PHE A 500 23.16 0.99 -7.90
CA PHE A 500 22.48 0.32 -9.00
C PHE A 500 23.33 0.31 -10.26
N THR A 501 23.34 -0.84 -10.94
CA THR A 501 23.92 -1.02 -12.25
C THR A 501 22.88 -1.57 -13.22
N MET A 502 23.10 -1.37 -14.52
CA MET A 502 22.26 -1.97 -15.56
C MET A 502 23.11 -2.75 -16.55
N GLU A 503 22.56 -3.84 -17.06
CA GLU A 503 23.16 -4.68 -18.09
C GLU A 503 22.16 -4.99 -19.21
N THR A 504 22.67 -5.22 -20.42
CA THR A 504 21.88 -5.61 -21.59
C THR A 504 22.64 -6.57 -22.48
N THR A 505 21.94 -7.38 -23.25
CA THR A 505 22.51 -8.19 -24.36
C THR A 505 22.78 -7.35 -25.60
N ASP A 506 22.28 -6.14 -25.70
CA ASP A 506 22.51 -5.20 -26.81
C ASP A 506 23.79 -4.40 -26.58
N VAL A 507 24.93 -5.03 -26.88
CA VAL A 507 26.27 -4.45 -26.69
C VAL A 507 26.98 -4.25 -28.01
N GLY A 508 27.79 -3.19 -28.11
CA GLY A 508 28.64 -2.85 -29.25
C GLY A 508 30.10 -2.72 -28.86
N ASP A 509 30.90 -2.11 -29.74
CA ASP A 509 32.34 -1.91 -29.53
C ASP A 509 32.66 -0.96 -28.34
N PHE A 510 31.68 -0.19 -27.90
CA PHE A 510 31.80 0.81 -26.85
C PHE A 510 30.90 0.52 -25.61
N GLY A 511 30.50 -0.74 -25.39
CA GLY A 511 29.61 -1.16 -24.30
C GLY A 511 28.16 -1.24 -24.73
N ALA A 512 27.23 -1.00 -23.80
CA ALA A 512 25.80 -1.10 -24.05
C ALA A 512 25.30 -0.06 -25.08
N ASN A 513 24.48 -0.51 -26.02
CA ASN A 513 23.79 0.36 -26.95
C ASN A 513 22.41 0.79 -26.46
N THR A 514 21.75 -0.07 -25.66
CA THR A 514 20.50 0.27 -24.99
C THR A 514 20.78 1.31 -23.91
N THR A 515 19.98 2.37 -23.86
CA THR A 515 20.14 3.41 -22.83
C THR A 515 19.68 2.91 -21.45
N PHE A 516 20.33 3.37 -20.40
CA PHE A 516 20.11 2.88 -19.03
C PHE A 516 19.45 3.95 -18.15
N TYR A 517 18.16 4.24 -18.44
CA TYR A 517 17.29 5.06 -17.60
C TYR A 517 16.27 4.18 -16.90
N PHE A 518 16.04 4.43 -15.61
CA PHE A 518 15.08 3.72 -14.81
C PHE A 518 14.44 4.62 -13.74
N GLY A 519 13.19 4.36 -13.38
CA GLY A 519 12.51 5.03 -12.29
C GLY A 519 12.62 4.24 -11.00
N LEU A 520 12.73 4.93 -9.87
CA LEU A 520 12.60 4.39 -8.51
C LEU A 520 11.55 5.20 -7.73
N ASP A 521 10.80 4.53 -6.88
CA ASP A 521 9.88 5.17 -5.94
C ASP A 521 9.71 4.31 -4.68
N GLN A 522 9.27 4.91 -3.57
CA GLN A 522 8.98 4.25 -2.30
C GLN A 522 10.09 3.30 -1.82
N ILE A 523 11.36 3.76 -1.87
CA ILE A 523 12.48 3.00 -1.34
C ILE A 523 12.24 2.76 0.14
N THR A 524 12.22 1.48 0.55
CA THR A 524 11.82 1.03 1.87
C THR A 524 12.99 0.34 2.56
N ILE A 525 13.24 0.73 3.81
CA ILE A 525 14.29 0.16 4.66
C ILE A 525 13.73 -0.17 6.04
N ARG A 526 14.38 -1.08 6.74
CA ARG A 526 14.10 -1.43 8.13
C ARG A 526 15.33 -1.17 8.99
N PRO A 527 15.29 -0.23 9.96
CA PRO A 527 16.37 -0.03 10.90
C PRO A 527 16.57 -1.29 11.77
N ILE A 528 17.78 -1.79 11.85
CA ILE A 528 18.12 -2.85 12.79
C ILE A 528 18.26 -2.20 14.17
N GLN A 529 17.40 -2.59 15.09
CA GLN A 529 17.59 -2.25 16.49
C GLN A 529 18.75 -3.13 16.99
N SER A 530 19.90 -2.51 17.21
CA SER A 530 21.03 -3.23 17.82
C SER A 530 20.58 -3.85 19.14
N GLU A 531 20.62 -5.16 19.27
CA GLU A 531 20.33 -5.91 20.51
C GLU A 531 21.30 -5.57 21.68
N THR A 532 22.08 -4.50 21.57
CA THR A 532 22.95 -4.01 22.65
C THR A 532 22.22 -3.25 23.75
N SER A 533 20.93 -3.06 23.66
CA SER A 533 20.10 -2.92 24.85
C SER A 533 19.47 -4.28 25.14
N LEU A 534 20.06 -5.06 26.07
CA LEU A 534 19.28 -5.95 26.92
C LEU A 534 17.91 -5.28 27.11
N PRO A 535 16.76 -6.00 26.96
CA PRO A 535 15.52 -5.42 27.36
C PRO A 535 15.76 -4.94 28.78
N GLN A 536 16.03 -3.64 28.90
CA GLN A 536 15.96 -3.05 30.21
C GLN A 536 14.53 -3.35 30.62
N LEU A 537 14.40 -4.11 31.68
CA LEU A 537 13.18 -4.29 32.48
C LEU A 537 12.74 -2.90 33.02
N SER A 538 12.81 -1.88 32.17
CA SER A 538 12.53 -0.46 32.45
C SER A 538 11.13 -0.05 32.02
N THR A 539 10.35 -0.94 31.40
CA THR A 539 8.94 -0.66 31.11
C THR A 539 8.05 -0.68 32.35
N LEU A 540 8.58 -1.05 33.50
CA LEU A 540 7.88 -0.92 34.79
C LEU A 540 8.13 0.43 35.50
N ASN A 541 8.99 1.34 34.98
CA ASN A 541 9.32 2.59 35.69
C ASN A 541 9.30 3.86 34.81
N SER A 542 8.76 3.84 33.60
CA SER A 542 8.69 5.05 32.75
C SER A 542 7.47 5.94 33.02
N GLN A 543 6.55 5.55 33.87
CA GLN A 543 5.46 6.40 34.31
C GLN A 543 5.75 7.01 35.68
N LEU A 544 5.44 8.31 35.82
CA LEU A 544 5.38 8.96 37.11
C LEU A 544 4.19 8.37 37.88
N ASN A 545 4.42 7.89 39.10
CA ASN A 545 3.34 7.44 39.96
C ASN A 545 2.70 8.64 40.63
N ILE A 546 1.40 8.87 40.40
CA ILE A 546 0.70 10.09 40.76
C ILE A 546 -0.52 9.76 41.63
N TYR A 547 -0.55 10.30 42.85
CA TYR A 547 -1.68 10.09 43.73
C TYR A 547 -1.97 11.28 44.67
N PRO A 548 -3.23 11.45 45.13
CA PRO A 548 -4.43 10.75 44.61
C PRO A 548 -4.78 11.25 43.21
N ASN A 549 -5.31 10.35 42.36
CA ASN A 549 -5.82 10.71 41.04
C ASN A 549 -7.22 10.10 40.87
N PRO A 550 -8.30 10.88 40.82
CA PRO A 550 -8.37 12.37 40.84
C PRO A 550 -7.90 13.02 42.15
N CYS A 551 -7.32 14.24 42.02
CA CYS A 551 -6.88 15.03 43.16
C CYS A 551 -7.76 16.27 43.38
N ARG A 552 -7.80 16.76 44.67
CA ARG A 552 -8.46 18.04 45.02
C ARG A 552 -7.44 19.12 45.34
N ASP A 553 -6.62 18.92 46.37
CA ASP A 553 -5.78 19.98 46.91
C ASP A 553 -4.29 19.69 46.81
N ILE A 554 -3.87 18.44 47.00
CA ILE A 554 -2.47 18.02 47.03
C ILE A 554 -2.29 16.80 46.12
N LEU A 555 -1.24 16.84 45.33
CA LEU A 555 -0.81 15.76 44.44
C LEU A 555 0.59 15.31 44.84
N TYR A 556 0.80 14.01 44.98
CA TYR A 556 2.12 13.39 45.18
C TYR A 556 2.58 12.79 43.88
N ILE A 557 3.86 12.95 43.57
CA ILE A 557 4.49 12.49 42.35
C ILE A 557 5.72 11.68 42.73
N GLU A 558 5.70 10.38 42.47
CA GLU A 558 6.84 9.49 42.68
C GLU A 558 7.50 9.14 41.36
N GLY A 559 8.78 8.76 41.42
CA GLY A 559 9.57 8.41 40.23
C GLY A 559 10.32 9.60 39.61
N VAL A 560 10.35 10.76 40.26
CA VAL A 560 11.14 11.94 39.89
C VAL A 560 12.50 11.87 40.57
N GLU A 561 13.58 12.13 39.85
CA GLU A 561 14.91 12.22 40.45
C GLU A 561 15.15 13.51 41.19
N ASN A 562 16.03 13.50 42.22
CA ASN A 562 16.31 14.68 43.01
C ASN A 562 16.88 15.82 42.16
N GLY A 563 16.17 16.95 42.16
CA GLY A 563 16.56 18.15 41.42
C GLY A 563 15.99 18.27 40.03
N GLU A 564 15.15 17.32 39.63
CA GLU A 564 14.48 17.31 38.34
C GLU A 564 13.24 18.24 38.33
N THR A 565 13.06 18.98 37.23
CA THR A 565 11.93 19.91 37.08
C THR A 565 10.67 19.15 36.63
N ILE A 566 9.58 19.37 37.35
CA ILE A 566 8.25 18.86 37.03
C ILE A 566 7.44 20.00 36.40
N ASN A 567 6.96 19.77 35.19
CA ASN A 567 6.11 20.71 34.45
C ASN A 567 4.70 20.16 34.31
N ILE A 568 3.69 21.00 34.54
CA ILE A 568 2.28 20.67 34.39
C ILE A 568 1.68 21.49 33.27
N TYR A 569 1.01 20.82 32.33
CA TYR A 569 0.38 21.41 31.16
C TYR A 569 -1.11 21.15 31.15
N ASN A 570 -1.90 22.08 30.61
CA ASN A 570 -3.30 21.80 30.25
C ASN A 570 -3.37 20.99 28.94
N LEU A 571 -4.57 20.58 28.53
CA LEU A 571 -4.78 19.79 27.28
C LEU A 571 -4.41 20.57 26.00
N GLN A 572 -4.29 21.91 26.07
CA GLN A 572 -3.84 22.76 24.98
C GLN A 572 -2.30 22.88 24.91
N GLY A 573 -1.57 22.14 25.76
CA GLY A 573 -0.11 22.15 25.80
C GLY A 573 0.48 23.42 26.50
N GLN A 574 -0.34 24.24 27.14
CA GLN A 574 0.12 25.44 27.84
C GLN A 574 0.62 25.07 29.22
N LEU A 575 1.83 25.54 29.57
CA LEU A 575 2.43 25.35 30.91
C LEU A 575 1.60 26.07 31.96
N GLN A 576 1.14 25.33 32.96
CA GLN A 576 0.35 25.83 34.10
C GLN A 576 1.18 25.98 35.35
N LEU A 577 2.16 25.11 35.56
CA LEU A 577 3.01 25.09 36.72
C LEU A 577 4.35 24.43 36.44
N SER A 578 5.43 24.92 37.02
CA SER A 578 6.76 24.29 37.00
C SER A 578 7.31 24.28 38.44
N THR A 579 7.81 23.13 38.89
CA THR A 579 8.28 22.93 40.27
C THR A 579 9.37 21.89 40.36
N LEU A 580 10.14 21.92 41.44
CA LEU A 580 11.12 20.87 41.81
C LEU A 580 10.57 19.95 42.93
N ASN A 581 9.35 20.19 43.40
CA ASN A 581 8.77 19.47 44.52
C ASN A 581 7.90 18.32 44.07
N SER A 582 8.16 17.12 44.58
CA SER A 582 7.34 15.92 44.35
C SER A 582 6.00 15.95 45.12
N GLN A 583 5.81 16.86 46.04
CA GLN A 583 4.53 17.16 46.68
C GLN A 583 4.03 18.53 46.22
N LEU A 584 2.88 18.55 45.55
CA LEU A 584 2.39 19.68 44.81
C LEU A 584 1.01 20.13 45.31
N SER A 585 0.85 21.43 45.58
CA SER A 585 -0.49 22.03 45.78
C SER A 585 -1.16 22.31 44.43
N THR A 586 -2.35 21.74 44.21
CA THR A 586 -3.16 21.95 43.02
C THR A 586 -4.32 22.95 43.22
N LEU A 587 -4.35 23.64 44.37
CA LEU A 587 -5.44 24.56 44.73
C LEU A 587 -5.67 25.69 43.72
N ASN A 588 -4.61 26.13 43.03
CA ASN A 588 -4.68 27.19 42.02
C ASN A 588 -4.95 26.69 40.60
N LEU A 589 -5.08 25.37 40.39
CA LEU A 589 -5.42 24.80 39.08
C LEU A 589 -6.95 24.66 38.97
N PRO A 590 -7.57 25.13 37.89
CA PRO A 590 -8.98 24.84 37.59
C PRO A 590 -9.26 23.34 37.54
N SER A 591 -10.51 22.95 37.78
CA SER A 591 -10.91 21.56 37.56
C SER A 591 -10.71 21.16 36.10
N GLY A 592 -10.10 20.01 35.84
CA GLY A 592 -9.76 19.58 34.50
C GLY A 592 -8.73 18.46 34.46
N ILE A 593 -8.34 18.06 33.22
CA ILE A 593 -7.29 17.06 32.95
C ILE A 593 -5.99 17.81 32.68
N TYR A 594 -4.91 17.33 33.30
CA TYR A 594 -3.56 17.88 33.18
C TYR A 594 -2.55 16.82 32.84
N ILE A 595 -1.50 17.21 32.10
CA ILE A 595 -0.35 16.40 31.77
C ILE A 595 0.82 16.85 32.63
N ILE A 596 1.47 15.89 33.31
CA ILE A 596 2.71 16.09 34.04
C ILE A 596 3.87 15.53 33.22
N LYS A 597 4.94 16.33 33.10
CA LYS A 597 6.16 15.92 32.43
C LYS A 597 7.38 16.23 33.29
N SER A 598 8.27 15.26 33.43
CA SER A 598 9.58 15.39 34.09
C SER A 598 10.61 14.66 33.24
N SER A 599 11.59 15.36 32.69
CA SER A 599 12.59 14.85 31.72
C SER A 599 11.97 13.96 30.63
N SER A 600 12.19 12.65 30.71
CA SER A 600 11.64 11.64 29.77
C SER A 600 10.32 11.02 30.21
N LYS A 601 9.81 11.33 31.42
CA LYS A 601 8.62 10.69 32.00
C LYS A 601 7.41 11.58 31.89
N THR A 602 6.28 10.99 31.51
CA THR A 602 5.00 11.71 31.37
C THR A 602 3.88 10.92 32.03
N SER A 603 2.95 11.61 32.67
CA SER A 603 1.74 11.03 33.24
C SER A 603 0.58 12.04 33.20
N LYS A 604 -0.65 11.62 33.51
CA LYS A 604 -1.82 12.51 33.55
C LYS A 604 -2.55 12.41 34.89
N PHE A 605 -3.16 13.54 35.32
CA PHE A 605 -4.06 13.52 36.45
C PHE A 605 -5.32 14.35 36.21
N ILE A 606 -6.34 14.09 37.03
CA ILE A 606 -7.61 14.81 37.01
C ILE A 606 -7.67 15.68 38.27
N LYS A 607 -7.83 16.99 38.09
CA LYS A 607 -8.12 17.95 39.15
C LYS A 607 -9.64 18.08 39.29
N GLN A 608 -10.15 17.81 40.47
CA GLN A 608 -11.56 18.01 40.87
C GLN A 608 -11.82 19.37 41.50
#